data_34337ad455cc310ab89f2adb4d9421d2
#
_entry.id   34337ad455cc310ab89f2adb4d9421d2
#
_cell.length_a   1.000
_cell.length_b   1.000
_cell.length_c   1.000
_cell.angle_alpha   90.00
_cell.angle_beta   90.00
_cell.angle_gamma   90.00
#
_symmetry.space_group_name_H-M   'P 1'
#
loop_
_entity.id
_entity.type
_entity.pdbx_description
1 polymer ?
#
loop_
_entity_poly.entity_id
_entity_poly.type
_entity_poly.pdbx_seq_one_letter_code
_entity_poly.pdbx_strand_id
1 'polypeptide(L)'
;MAQLWGGRFTKETDKLVYNFNASIGFDQKFFHQDVQGSKAHVTMLAKQGILTEDEKNQIIAGLDSIVADVDAGKLEITSEYEDIHSFVEANLIDRIGDAGKKLHTGRSRNDQVALDMKLYVRDEIKELDELVKKLLVTLNKIMEENLHTYMPGFTHLQKAQPITLAHHMGAYFEMFRRDRGRLADIYKRMNYCPLGSGALAGTTYPLDRAYTAELLGFDGPTLNSMDSVSDRDYVIELLSALSTIAMHLSLSLIHI
;
A
#
# COMPACT_ATOMS: atom_id res chain seq x y z
N MET A 1 -5.20 -20.99 19.34
CA MET A 1 -5.08 -20.36 18.00
C MET A 1 -6.47 -20.35 17.38
N ALA A 2 -7.03 -19.18 17.13
CA ALA A 2 -8.31 -19.08 16.45
C ALA A 2 -8.10 -19.33 14.94
N GLN A 3 -8.35 -20.55 14.48
CA GLN A 3 -8.39 -20.86 13.06
C GLN A 3 -9.79 -20.53 12.54
N LEU A 4 -9.91 -19.53 11.67
CA LEU A 4 -11.15 -19.17 10.98
C LEU A 4 -11.52 -20.20 9.87
N TRP A 5 -10.61 -21.12 9.55
CA TRP A 5 -10.79 -22.21 8.58
C TRP A 5 -10.22 -23.52 9.17
N GLY A 6 -10.87 -24.63 8.92
CA GLY A 6 -10.43 -25.90 9.52
C GLY A 6 -11.25 -27.13 9.15
N GLY A 7 -12.38 -26.93 8.50
CA GLY A 7 -13.46 -27.88 8.15
C GLY A 7 -13.24 -29.38 8.19
N ARG A 8 -12.18 -29.91 7.58
CA ARG A 8 -11.89 -31.36 7.52
C ARG A 8 -10.73 -31.80 8.41
N PHE A 9 -9.98 -30.87 8.98
CA PHE A 9 -8.81 -31.20 9.78
C PHE A 9 -9.19 -31.26 11.27
N THR A 10 -8.86 -32.38 11.92
CA THR A 10 -9.13 -32.61 13.35
C THR A 10 -7.88 -32.51 14.21
N LYS A 11 -6.70 -32.38 13.59
CA LYS A 11 -5.42 -32.20 14.27
C LYS A 11 -4.99 -30.75 14.20
N GLU A 12 -4.36 -30.27 15.28
CA GLU A 12 -3.67 -28.97 15.27
C GLU A 12 -2.57 -28.97 14.21
N THR A 13 -2.41 -27.83 13.54
CA THR A 13 -1.31 -27.62 12.57
C THR A 13 0.03 -27.64 13.32
N ASP A 14 1.03 -28.34 12.76
CA ASP A 14 2.38 -28.31 13.31
C ASP A 14 2.89 -26.86 13.39
N LYS A 15 3.52 -26.52 14.51
CA LYS A 15 3.97 -25.15 14.79
C LYS A 15 4.96 -24.61 13.74
N LEU A 16 5.82 -25.50 13.17
CA LEU A 16 6.76 -25.11 12.12
C LEU A 16 6.01 -24.74 10.83
N VAL A 17 5.00 -25.54 10.46
CA VAL A 17 4.16 -25.28 9.27
C VAL A 17 3.34 -24.01 9.45
N TYR A 18 2.77 -23.80 10.65
CA TYR A 18 2.06 -22.56 10.97
C TYR A 18 2.96 -21.34 10.82
N ASN A 19 4.13 -21.35 11.46
CA ASN A 19 5.08 -20.23 11.39
C ASN A 19 5.61 -19.98 9.97
N PHE A 20 5.76 -21.04 9.17
CA PHE A 20 6.21 -20.93 7.77
C PHE A 20 5.16 -20.24 6.88
N ASN A 21 3.87 -20.51 7.14
CA ASN A 21 2.76 -19.95 6.37
C ASN A 21 2.29 -18.58 6.89
N ALA A 22 2.57 -18.24 8.15
CA ALA A 22 2.12 -17.00 8.75
C ALA A 22 2.77 -15.78 8.08
N SER A 23 1.95 -14.80 7.71
CA SER A 23 2.38 -13.53 7.08
C SER A 23 2.36 -12.34 8.04
N ILE A 24 1.79 -12.50 9.25
CA ILE A 24 1.62 -11.42 10.23
C ILE A 24 2.91 -10.60 10.49
N GLY A 25 4.08 -11.25 10.42
CA GLY A 25 5.37 -10.60 10.65
C GLY A 25 5.70 -9.47 9.67
N PHE A 26 5.11 -9.48 8.48
CA PHE A 26 5.32 -8.44 7.47
C PHE A 26 4.02 -7.75 7.02
N ASP A 27 2.88 -8.44 7.01
CA ASP A 27 1.61 -7.86 6.54
C ASP A 27 0.94 -6.95 7.59
N GLN A 28 1.36 -6.99 8.86
CA GLN A 28 0.96 -6.00 9.87
C GLN A 28 1.17 -4.54 9.42
N LYS A 29 2.08 -4.31 8.46
CA LYS A 29 2.29 -2.99 7.84
C LYS A 29 1.07 -2.49 7.08
N PHE A 30 0.18 -3.37 6.67
CA PHE A 30 -1.06 -3.05 5.95
C PHE A 30 -2.26 -2.83 6.87
N PHE A 31 -2.07 -2.86 8.18
CA PHE A 31 -3.16 -2.79 9.16
C PHE A 31 -4.15 -1.66 8.86
N HIS A 32 -3.66 -0.45 8.65
CA HIS A 32 -4.52 0.71 8.37
C HIS A 32 -5.23 0.59 7.02
N GLN A 33 -4.57 0.03 6.01
CA GLN A 33 -5.13 -0.21 4.69
C GLN A 33 -6.21 -1.29 4.72
N ASP A 34 -6.00 -2.38 5.46
CA ASP A 34 -7.02 -3.42 5.65
C ASP A 34 -8.28 -2.86 6.30
N VAL A 35 -8.13 -2.06 7.36
CA VAL A 35 -9.26 -1.39 8.01
C VAL A 35 -9.95 -0.41 7.05
N GLN A 36 -9.20 0.38 6.29
CA GLN A 36 -9.76 1.30 5.30
C GLN A 36 -10.55 0.55 4.22
N GLY A 37 -9.99 -0.52 3.68
CA GLY A 37 -10.65 -1.40 2.71
C GLY A 37 -11.91 -2.03 3.27
N SER A 38 -11.85 -2.51 4.51
CA SER A 38 -12.97 -3.11 5.23
C SER A 38 -14.12 -2.13 5.45
N LYS A 39 -13.84 -0.87 5.82
CA LYS A 39 -14.87 0.18 5.96
C LYS A 39 -15.56 0.51 4.64
N ALA A 40 -14.79 0.63 3.55
CA ALA A 40 -15.35 0.85 2.22
C ALA A 40 -16.24 -0.34 1.79
N HIS A 41 -15.79 -1.56 2.07
CA HIS A 41 -16.54 -2.77 1.74
C HIS A 41 -17.89 -2.83 2.44
N VAL A 42 -17.94 -2.66 3.77
CA VAL A 42 -19.21 -2.70 4.51
C VAL A 42 -20.14 -1.54 4.14
N THR A 43 -19.59 -0.39 3.79
CA THR A 43 -20.36 0.75 3.30
C THR A 43 -21.05 0.40 1.96
N MET A 44 -20.34 -0.26 1.07
CA MET A 44 -20.88 -0.77 -0.18
C MET A 44 -21.93 -1.86 0.07
N LEU A 45 -21.67 -2.82 0.98
CA LEU A 45 -22.64 -3.88 1.31
C LEU A 45 -23.95 -3.32 1.84
N ALA A 46 -23.90 -2.28 2.67
CA ALA A 46 -25.11 -1.62 3.18
C ALA A 46 -25.88 -0.89 2.05
N LYS A 47 -25.17 -0.16 1.17
CA LYS A 47 -25.77 0.46 -0.01
C LYS A 47 -26.48 -0.54 -0.92
N GLN A 48 -25.96 -1.75 -1.03
CA GLN A 48 -26.55 -2.85 -1.80
C GLN A 48 -27.66 -3.62 -1.06
N GLY A 49 -27.98 -3.23 0.18
CA GLY A 49 -29.01 -3.89 1.00
C GLY A 49 -28.59 -5.29 1.49
N ILE A 50 -27.32 -5.63 1.43
CA ILE A 50 -26.76 -6.90 1.95
C ILE A 50 -26.60 -6.81 3.46
N LEU A 51 -26.18 -5.65 3.97
CA LEU A 51 -26.15 -5.29 5.38
C LEU A 51 -27.20 -4.22 5.68
N THR A 52 -27.68 -4.19 6.91
CA THR A 52 -28.44 -3.06 7.41
C THR A 52 -27.52 -1.87 7.74
N GLU A 53 -28.09 -0.66 7.78
CA GLU A 53 -27.34 0.54 8.22
C GLU A 53 -26.80 0.39 9.64
N ASP A 54 -27.55 -0.25 10.54
CA ASP A 54 -27.12 -0.50 11.92
C ASP A 54 -25.91 -1.45 11.98
N GLU A 55 -25.93 -2.52 11.21
CA GLU A 55 -24.79 -3.47 11.12
C GLU A 55 -23.55 -2.79 10.56
N LYS A 56 -23.69 -2.01 9.49
CA LYS A 56 -22.59 -1.20 8.94
C LYS A 56 -21.99 -0.29 10.02
N ASN A 57 -22.84 0.46 10.73
CA ASN A 57 -22.38 1.41 11.73
C ASN A 57 -21.69 0.71 12.91
N GLN A 58 -22.19 -0.44 13.35
CA GLN A 58 -21.55 -1.26 14.38
C GLN A 58 -20.18 -1.76 13.93
N ILE A 59 -20.06 -2.26 12.69
CA ILE A 59 -18.79 -2.75 12.14
C ILE A 59 -17.78 -1.60 12.03
N ILE A 60 -18.17 -0.45 11.48
CA ILE A 60 -17.29 0.72 11.35
C ILE A 60 -16.82 1.19 12.73
N ALA A 61 -17.71 1.33 13.71
CA ALA A 61 -17.35 1.73 15.07
C ALA A 61 -16.41 0.71 15.74
N GLY A 62 -16.64 -0.59 15.52
CA GLY A 62 -15.76 -1.66 15.99
C GLY A 62 -14.35 -1.56 15.38
N LEU A 63 -14.26 -1.35 14.07
CA LEU A 63 -12.99 -1.15 13.35
C LEU A 63 -12.26 0.11 13.84
N ASP A 64 -12.98 1.24 14.04
CA ASP A 64 -12.39 2.48 14.58
C ASP A 64 -11.82 2.27 15.98
N SER A 65 -12.53 1.50 16.82
CA SER A 65 -12.05 1.21 18.17
C SER A 65 -10.81 0.31 18.17
N ILE A 66 -10.68 -0.62 17.20
CA ILE A 66 -9.48 -1.45 17.03
C ILE A 66 -8.29 -0.57 16.64
N VAL A 67 -8.47 0.33 15.67
CA VAL A 67 -7.42 1.28 15.25
C VAL A 67 -6.98 2.14 16.42
N ALA A 68 -7.91 2.72 17.17
CA ALA A 68 -7.59 3.56 18.32
C ALA A 68 -6.79 2.81 19.41
N ASP A 69 -7.09 1.54 19.64
CA ASP A 69 -6.39 0.73 20.65
C ASP A 69 -5.00 0.28 20.16
N VAL A 70 -4.84 -0.04 18.88
CA VAL A 70 -3.53 -0.37 18.28
C VAL A 70 -2.63 0.86 18.28
N ASP A 71 -3.12 2.01 17.81
CA ASP A 71 -2.36 3.26 17.74
C ASP A 71 -1.96 3.78 19.14
N ALA A 72 -2.80 3.51 20.15
CA ALA A 72 -2.51 3.83 21.55
C ALA A 72 -1.60 2.80 22.26
N GLY A 73 -1.20 1.71 21.58
CA GLY A 73 -0.41 0.62 22.16
C GLY A 73 -1.15 -0.20 23.22
N LYS A 74 -2.49 -0.15 23.25
CA LYS A 74 -3.33 -0.94 24.17
C LYS A 74 -3.64 -2.33 23.63
N LEU A 75 -3.63 -2.47 22.31
CA LEU A 75 -3.83 -3.72 21.60
C LEU A 75 -2.59 -3.98 20.74
N GLU A 76 -1.88 -5.06 21.04
CA GLU A 76 -0.67 -5.46 20.32
C GLU A 76 -0.99 -6.44 19.20
N ILE A 77 -0.38 -6.24 18.03
CA ILE A 77 -0.46 -7.18 16.91
C ILE A 77 0.55 -8.30 17.19
N THR A 78 0.06 -9.50 17.46
CA THR A 78 0.89 -10.63 17.89
C THR A 78 0.95 -11.75 16.87
N SER A 79 1.97 -12.61 16.94
CA SER A 79 2.15 -13.79 16.10
C SER A 79 1.16 -14.95 16.41
N GLU A 80 0.17 -14.73 17.24
CA GLU A 80 -0.91 -15.70 17.49
C GLU A 80 -1.87 -15.80 16.31
N TYR A 81 -1.88 -14.78 15.44
CA TYR A 81 -2.67 -14.74 14.22
C TYR A 81 -1.81 -15.07 13.00
N GLU A 82 -2.42 -15.72 12.01
CA GLU A 82 -1.74 -16.11 10.76
C GLU A 82 -1.41 -14.88 9.89
N ASP A 83 -2.36 -13.94 9.81
CA ASP A 83 -2.27 -12.72 9.02
C ASP A 83 -2.96 -11.54 9.72
N ILE A 84 -2.72 -10.32 9.22
CA ILE A 84 -3.31 -9.09 9.77
C ILE A 84 -4.83 -9.08 9.65
N HIS A 85 -5.36 -9.69 8.61
CA HIS A 85 -6.80 -9.73 8.37
C HIS A 85 -7.52 -10.60 9.41
N SER A 86 -6.92 -11.75 9.77
CA SER A 86 -7.42 -12.61 10.85
C SER A 86 -7.36 -11.90 12.21
N PHE A 87 -6.32 -11.11 12.44
CA PHE A 87 -6.22 -10.26 13.64
C PHE A 87 -7.38 -9.26 13.70
N VAL A 88 -7.63 -8.51 12.62
CA VAL A 88 -8.70 -7.51 12.56
C VAL A 88 -10.07 -8.16 12.72
N GLU A 89 -10.33 -9.26 11.99
CA GLU A 89 -11.61 -9.96 12.02
C GLU A 89 -11.90 -10.58 13.39
N ALA A 90 -10.94 -11.23 14.01
CA ALA A 90 -11.11 -11.82 15.34
C ALA A 90 -11.39 -10.75 16.41
N ASN A 91 -10.60 -9.68 16.46
CA ASN A 91 -10.83 -8.57 17.38
C ASN A 91 -12.16 -7.86 17.15
N LEU A 92 -12.62 -7.76 15.90
CA LEU A 92 -13.91 -7.22 15.58
C LEU A 92 -15.05 -8.10 16.10
N ILE A 93 -14.97 -9.42 15.85
CA ILE A 93 -15.97 -10.38 16.34
C ILE A 93 -16.04 -10.39 17.87
N ASP A 94 -14.91 -10.31 18.55
CA ASP A 94 -14.85 -10.25 20.01
C ASP A 94 -15.55 -8.99 20.57
N ARG A 95 -15.50 -7.88 19.85
CA ARG A 95 -16.10 -6.59 20.27
C ARG A 95 -17.61 -6.49 19.97
N ILE A 96 -18.03 -6.95 18.78
CA ILE A 96 -19.39 -6.71 18.29
C ILE A 96 -20.17 -7.99 17.97
N GLY A 97 -19.61 -9.17 18.21
CA GLY A 97 -20.29 -10.46 18.05
C GLY A 97 -20.65 -10.79 16.60
N ASP A 98 -21.89 -11.26 16.38
CA ASP A 98 -22.32 -11.78 15.08
C ASP A 98 -22.31 -10.74 13.93
N ALA A 99 -22.47 -9.46 14.24
CA ALA A 99 -22.33 -8.41 13.24
C ALA A 99 -20.92 -8.39 12.63
N GLY A 100 -19.87 -8.66 13.44
CA GLY A 100 -18.47 -8.72 12.98
C GLY A 100 -18.21 -9.82 11.97
N LYS A 101 -18.90 -10.96 12.08
CA LYS A 101 -18.78 -12.09 11.13
C LYS A 101 -19.24 -11.74 9.72
N LYS A 102 -20.08 -10.70 9.57
CA LYS A 102 -20.61 -10.27 8.27
C LYS A 102 -19.61 -9.41 7.47
N LEU A 103 -18.53 -8.97 8.09
CA LEU A 103 -17.47 -8.17 7.41
C LEU A 103 -16.94 -8.86 6.16
N HIS A 104 -16.81 -10.19 6.16
CA HIS A 104 -16.25 -10.97 5.05
C HIS A 104 -17.24 -11.31 3.94
N THR A 105 -18.50 -10.88 4.03
CA THR A 105 -19.55 -11.22 3.06
C THR A 105 -19.17 -10.78 1.64
N GLY A 106 -19.19 -11.72 0.68
CA GLY A 106 -18.89 -11.45 -0.73
C GLY A 106 -17.42 -11.10 -1.03
N ARG A 107 -16.50 -11.28 -0.08
CA ARG A 107 -15.08 -11.01 -0.19
C ARG A 107 -14.27 -12.31 -0.08
N SER A 108 -13.09 -12.33 -0.69
CA SER A 108 -12.07 -13.35 -0.50
C SER A 108 -10.82 -12.73 0.11
N ARG A 109 -9.99 -13.55 0.77
CA ARG A 109 -8.65 -13.13 1.18
C ARG A 109 -7.82 -12.64 -0.02
N ASN A 110 -8.03 -13.22 -1.21
CA ASN A 110 -7.27 -12.90 -2.41
C ASN A 110 -7.48 -11.46 -2.89
N ASP A 111 -8.71 -10.99 -3.03
CA ASP A 111 -8.99 -9.61 -3.44
C ASP A 111 -8.75 -8.60 -2.32
N GLN A 112 -8.89 -9.02 -1.05
CA GLN A 112 -8.54 -8.23 0.12
C GLN A 112 -7.05 -7.92 0.18
N VAL A 113 -6.18 -8.93 0.12
CA VAL A 113 -4.70 -8.76 0.13
C VAL A 113 -4.24 -7.93 -1.08
N ALA A 114 -4.82 -8.16 -2.27
CA ALA A 114 -4.50 -7.37 -3.45
C ALA A 114 -4.87 -5.88 -3.27
N LEU A 115 -6.00 -5.59 -2.62
CA LEU A 115 -6.40 -4.23 -2.28
C LEU A 115 -5.42 -3.58 -1.32
N ASP A 116 -5.11 -4.24 -0.21
CA ASP A 116 -4.30 -3.68 0.86
C ASP A 116 -2.89 -3.37 0.37
N MET A 117 -2.31 -4.26 -0.43
CA MET A 117 -1.03 -4.02 -1.08
C MET A 117 -1.08 -2.80 -2.01
N LYS A 118 -2.15 -2.64 -2.80
CA LYS A 118 -2.31 -1.45 -3.67
C LYS A 118 -2.48 -0.17 -2.86
N LEU A 119 -3.27 -0.19 -1.79
CA LEU A 119 -3.44 0.96 -0.91
C LEU A 119 -2.10 1.34 -0.24
N TYR A 120 -1.40 0.36 0.32
CA TYR A 120 -0.10 0.58 0.95
C TYR A 120 0.93 1.16 -0.03
N VAL A 121 1.12 0.53 -1.19
CA VAL A 121 2.06 1.01 -2.21
C VAL A 121 1.69 2.41 -2.71
N ARG A 122 0.40 2.71 -2.83
CA ARG A 122 -0.09 4.04 -3.21
C ARG A 122 0.30 5.12 -2.18
N ASP A 123 0.19 4.80 -0.90
CA ASP A 123 0.56 5.72 0.17
C ASP A 123 2.08 5.93 0.22
N GLU A 124 2.87 4.85 0.10
CA GLU A 124 4.34 4.91 0.01
C GLU A 124 4.82 5.74 -1.20
N ILE A 125 4.18 5.59 -2.38
CA ILE A 125 4.53 6.40 -3.56
C ILE A 125 4.29 7.89 -3.29
N LYS A 126 3.21 8.26 -2.62
CA LYS A 126 2.94 9.67 -2.27
C LYS A 126 3.97 10.23 -1.31
N GLU A 127 4.34 9.47 -0.29
CA GLU A 127 5.37 9.88 0.67
C GLU A 127 6.74 10.05 -0.03
N LEU A 128 7.13 9.08 -0.85
CA LEU A 128 8.37 9.13 -1.62
C LEU A 128 8.39 10.33 -2.58
N ASP A 129 7.29 10.61 -3.29
CA ASP A 129 7.20 11.77 -4.18
C ASP A 129 7.40 13.10 -3.43
N GLU A 130 6.80 13.24 -2.25
CA GLU A 130 6.99 14.42 -1.42
C GLU A 130 8.43 14.54 -0.85
N LEU A 131 9.08 13.42 -0.53
CA LEU A 131 10.50 13.43 -0.12
C LEU A 131 11.42 13.85 -1.28
N VAL A 132 11.22 13.30 -2.47
CA VAL A 132 11.98 13.68 -3.68
C VAL A 132 11.72 15.14 -4.04
N LYS A 133 10.50 15.63 -3.90
CA LYS A 133 10.15 17.04 -4.11
C LYS A 133 10.90 17.96 -3.12
N LYS A 134 10.98 17.61 -1.85
CA LYS A 134 11.78 18.37 -0.87
C LYS A 134 13.26 18.41 -1.26
N LEU A 135 13.81 17.29 -1.76
CA LEU A 135 15.18 17.25 -2.27
C LEU A 135 15.36 18.18 -3.48
N LEU A 136 14.43 18.18 -4.43
CA LEU A 136 14.46 19.10 -5.58
C LEU A 136 14.43 20.57 -5.17
N VAL A 137 13.61 20.93 -4.17
CA VAL A 137 13.58 22.30 -3.61
C VAL A 137 14.94 22.68 -3.02
N THR A 138 15.58 21.76 -2.30
CA THR A 138 16.92 21.99 -1.73
C THR A 138 17.98 22.16 -2.82
N LEU A 139 17.98 21.29 -3.84
CA LEU A 139 18.90 21.42 -4.99
C LEU A 139 18.68 22.75 -5.74
N ASN A 140 17.42 23.16 -5.95
CA ASN A 140 17.11 24.43 -6.58
C ASN A 140 17.70 25.61 -5.80
N LYS A 141 17.55 25.63 -4.48
CA LYS A 141 18.15 26.65 -3.63
C LYS A 141 19.68 26.69 -3.76
N ILE A 142 20.35 25.54 -3.74
CA ILE A 142 21.80 25.46 -3.94
C ILE A 142 22.19 26.02 -5.32
N MET A 143 21.42 25.71 -6.36
CA MET A 143 21.67 26.24 -7.71
C MET A 143 21.53 27.76 -7.76
N GLU A 144 20.48 28.35 -7.18
CA GLU A 144 20.26 29.80 -7.13
C GLU A 144 21.41 30.53 -6.42
N GLU A 145 21.91 29.97 -5.31
CA GLU A 145 23.01 30.54 -4.53
C GLU A 145 24.38 30.45 -5.23
N ASN A 146 24.54 29.56 -6.23
CA ASN A 146 25.82 29.21 -6.83
C ASN A 146 25.86 29.39 -8.36
N LEU A 147 25.05 30.29 -8.91
CA LEU A 147 25.02 30.60 -10.35
C LEU A 147 26.40 31.03 -10.91
N HIS A 148 27.21 31.69 -10.09
CA HIS A 148 28.51 32.23 -10.44
C HIS A 148 29.68 31.54 -9.70
N THR A 149 29.48 30.41 -9.06
CA THR A 149 30.52 29.60 -8.41
C THR A 149 31.14 28.68 -9.47
N TYR A 150 32.28 29.13 -10.05
CA TYR A 150 32.97 28.41 -11.12
C TYR A 150 33.77 27.24 -10.57
N MET A 151 33.75 26.13 -11.29
CA MET A 151 34.49 24.90 -11.00
C MET A 151 34.93 24.20 -12.29
N PRO A 152 35.97 23.34 -12.28
CA PRO A 152 36.31 22.55 -13.45
C PRO A 152 35.30 21.41 -13.64
N GLY A 153 34.80 21.23 -14.87
CA GLY A 153 34.21 19.99 -15.31
C GLY A 153 35.29 18.97 -15.68
N PHE A 154 34.97 17.69 -15.60
CA PHE A 154 35.92 16.59 -15.84
C PHE A 154 35.40 15.66 -16.93
N THR A 155 36.33 15.20 -17.80
CA THR A 155 36.14 14.05 -18.69
C THR A 155 37.38 13.18 -18.62
N HIS A 156 37.25 11.88 -18.65
CA HIS A 156 38.37 10.94 -18.56
C HIS A 156 39.31 11.22 -17.39
N LEU A 157 38.78 11.65 -16.24
CA LEU A 157 39.52 12.07 -15.05
C LEU A 157 40.47 13.29 -15.28
N GLN A 158 40.28 14.02 -16.39
CA GLN A 158 41.04 15.22 -16.74
C GLN A 158 40.14 16.46 -16.63
N LYS A 159 40.73 17.60 -16.24
CA LYS A 159 40.06 18.90 -16.30
C LYS A 159 39.68 19.21 -17.74
N ALA A 160 38.41 19.53 -17.97
CA ALA A 160 37.87 19.86 -19.27
C ALA A 160 37.32 21.30 -19.28
N GLN A 161 36.02 21.47 -19.49
CA GLN A 161 35.42 22.79 -19.58
C GLN A 161 35.12 23.36 -18.18
N PRO A 162 35.18 24.70 -18.01
CA PRO A 162 34.65 25.32 -16.80
C PRO A 162 33.12 25.19 -16.76
N ILE A 163 32.60 24.87 -15.58
CA ILE A 163 31.16 24.83 -15.30
C ILE A 163 30.88 25.66 -14.05
N THR A 164 29.60 25.85 -13.71
CA THR A 164 29.22 26.37 -12.39
C THR A 164 28.74 25.25 -11.48
N LEU A 165 28.82 25.47 -10.16
CA LEU A 165 28.23 24.53 -9.20
C LEU A 165 26.73 24.38 -9.45
N ALA A 166 26.02 25.46 -9.80
CA ALA A 166 24.63 25.41 -10.20
C ALA A 166 24.38 24.44 -11.36
N HIS A 167 25.23 24.49 -12.41
CA HIS A 167 25.12 23.58 -13.56
C HIS A 167 25.34 22.11 -13.13
N HIS A 168 26.32 21.88 -12.23
CA HIS A 168 26.59 20.55 -11.70
C HIS A 168 25.41 20.00 -10.89
N MET A 169 24.86 20.80 -9.97
CA MET A 169 23.68 20.41 -9.18
C MET A 169 22.43 20.24 -10.04
N GLY A 170 22.32 21.00 -11.14
CA GLY A 170 21.26 20.85 -12.11
C GLY A 170 21.19 19.48 -12.77
N ALA A 171 22.32 18.79 -12.92
CA ALA A 171 22.32 17.41 -13.42
C ALA A 171 21.57 16.45 -12.48
N TYR A 172 21.80 16.57 -11.18
CA TYR A 172 21.08 15.77 -10.18
C TYR A 172 19.62 16.17 -10.07
N PHE A 173 19.33 17.47 -10.15
CA PHE A 173 17.95 17.97 -10.21
C PHE A 173 17.16 17.29 -11.33
N GLU A 174 17.71 17.22 -12.54
CA GLU A 174 17.08 16.57 -13.67
C GLU A 174 16.94 15.05 -13.49
N MET A 175 17.85 14.38 -12.80
CA MET A 175 17.74 12.96 -12.47
C MET A 175 16.51 12.73 -11.57
N PHE A 176 16.42 13.44 -10.45
CA PHE A 176 15.30 13.29 -9.50
C PHE A 176 13.97 13.79 -10.08
N ARG A 177 13.97 14.78 -10.97
CA ARG A 177 12.76 15.20 -11.69
C ARG A 177 12.19 14.05 -12.54
N ARG A 178 13.06 13.29 -13.21
CA ARG A 178 12.65 12.10 -13.97
C ARG A 178 12.17 10.97 -13.05
N ASP A 179 12.74 10.85 -11.84
CA ASP A 179 12.30 9.84 -10.87
C ASP A 179 10.88 10.09 -10.37
N ARG A 180 10.51 11.36 -10.13
CA ARG A 180 9.12 11.72 -9.85
C ARG A 180 8.17 11.32 -10.98
N GLY A 181 8.59 11.48 -12.24
CA GLY A 181 7.82 10.99 -13.40
C GLY A 181 7.60 9.48 -13.35
N ARG A 182 8.64 8.69 -12.96
CA ARG A 182 8.50 7.23 -12.78
C ARG A 182 7.47 6.88 -11.70
N LEU A 183 7.54 7.53 -10.55
CA LEU A 183 6.57 7.31 -9.46
C LEU A 183 5.13 7.65 -9.90
N ALA A 184 4.94 8.77 -10.60
CA ALA A 184 3.64 9.16 -11.14
C ALA A 184 3.09 8.16 -12.16
N ASP A 185 3.94 7.60 -13.02
CA ASP A 185 3.55 6.60 -14.01
C ASP A 185 3.12 5.27 -13.37
N ILE A 186 3.82 4.83 -12.32
CA ILE A 186 3.46 3.65 -11.53
C ILE A 186 2.10 3.88 -10.85
N TYR A 187 1.94 5.01 -10.16
CA TYR A 187 0.69 5.38 -9.51
C TYR A 187 -0.49 5.31 -10.47
N LYS A 188 -0.37 5.90 -11.65
CA LYS A 188 -1.42 5.91 -12.67
C LYS A 188 -1.82 4.51 -13.12
N ARG A 189 -0.87 3.61 -13.34
CA ARG A 189 -1.16 2.24 -13.81
C ARG A 189 -1.79 1.38 -12.73
N MET A 190 -1.35 1.53 -11.46
CA MET A 190 -1.82 0.69 -10.36
C MET A 190 -3.14 1.16 -9.75
N ASN A 191 -3.59 2.39 -10.01
CA ASN A 191 -4.71 3.02 -9.30
C ASN A 191 -6.10 2.48 -9.73
N TYR A 192 -6.24 1.14 -9.76
CA TYR A 192 -7.50 0.43 -10.03
C TYR A 192 -7.81 -0.56 -8.91
N CYS A 193 -9.07 -0.50 -8.42
CA CYS A 193 -9.53 -1.26 -7.26
C CYS A 193 -9.76 -2.74 -7.59
N PRO A 194 -9.10 -3.68 -6.90
CA PRO A 194 -9.30 -5.11 -7.12
C PRO A 194 -10.50 -5.67 -6.35
N LEU A 195 -11.00 -4.97 -5.31
CA LEU A 195 -12.01 -5.49 -4.40
C LEU A 195 -13.32 -5.82 -5.14
N GLY A 196 -13.93 -6.95 -4.76
CA GLY A 196 -15.09 -7.52 -5.42
C GLY A 196 -14.75 -8.52 -6.52
N SER A 197 -13.45 -8.78 -6.77
CA SER A 197 -13.00 -9.85 -7.66
C SER A 197 -13.13 -11.25 -7.03
N GLY A 198 -13.37 -11.31 -5.71
CA GLY A 198 -13.45 -12.56 -4.96
C GLY A 198 -12.14 -13.34 -5.00
N ALA A 199 -12.24 -14.67 -4.99
CA ALA A 199 -11.05 -15.51 -5.06
C ALA A 199 -10.33 -15.40 -6.42
N LEU A 200 -11.09 -15.33 -7.53
CA LEU A 200 -10.57 -15.19 -8.90
C LEU A 200 -11.65 -14.84 -9.94
N ALA A 201 -12.93 -15.14 -9.68
CA ALA A 201 -14.01 -15.07 -10.67
C ALA A 201 -15.21 -14.22 -10.20
N GLY A 202 -15.01 -13.35 -9.23
CA GLY A 202 -16.06 -12.53 -8.63
C GLY A 202 -16.91 -13.32 -7.63
N THR A 203 -18.12 -12.86 -7.42
CA THR A 203 -19.09 -13.42 -6.47
C THR A 203 -20.51 -13.33 -7.02
N THR A 204 -21.43 -14.15 -6.50
CA THR A 204 -22.85 -14.09 -6.84
C THR A 204 -23.61 -12.98 -6.09
N TYR A 205 -22.98 -12.33 -5.11
CA TYR A 205 -23.54 -11.15 -4.46
C TYR A 205 -23.53 -9.94 -5.40
N PRO A 206 -24.56 -9.08 -5.38
CA PRO A 206 -24.66 -7.90 -6.22
C PRO A 206 -23.76 -6.76 -5.70
N LEU A 207 -22.44 -6.94 -5.72
CA LEU A 207 -21.48 -5.94 -5.26
C LEU A 207 -21.38 -4.76 -6.24
N ASP A 208 -21.32 -3.53 -5.70
CA ASP A 208 -21.05 -2.31 -6.47
C ASP A 208 -19.55 -1.99 -6.42
N ARG A 209 -18.77 -2.62 -7.32
CA ARG A 209 -17.32 -2.45 -7.41
C ARG A 209 -16.91 -1.01 -7.77
N ALA A 210 -17.73 -0.31 -8.55
CA ALA A 210 -17.45 1.08 -8.91
C ALA A 210 -17.56 1.99 -7.69
N TYR A 211 -18.58 1.80 -6.87
CA TYR A 211 -18.76 2.55 -5.63
C TYR A 211 -17.64 2.26 -4.61
N THR A 212 -17.20 1.01 -4.49
CA THR A 212 -16.06 0.66 -3.63
C THR A 212 -14.78 1.36 -4.11
N ALA A 213 -14.54 1.40 -5.42
CA ALA A 213 -13.40 2.10 -6.00
C ALA A 213 -13.44 3.61 -5.71
N GLU A 214 -14.63 4.23 -5.84
CA GLU A 214 -14.87 5.64 -5.52
C GLU A 214 -14.56 5.96 -4.05
N LEU A 215 -15.10 5.14 -3.12
CA LEU A 215 -14.87 5.31 -1.66
C LEU A 215 -13.38 5.23 -1.29
N LEU A 216 -12.60 4.47 -2.02
CA LEU A 216 -11.15 4.28 -1.80
C LEU A 216 -10.28 5.21 -2.64
N GLY A 217 -10.86 6.07 -3.48
CA GLY A 217 -10.14 7.03 -4.31
C GLY A 217 -9.32 6.38 -5.43
N PHE A 218 -9.79 5.27 -5.98
CA PHE A 218 -9.28 4.66 -7.19
C PHE A 218 -9.94 5.25 -8.44
N ASP A 219 -9.27 5.16 -9.60
CA ASP A 219 -9.81 5.63 -10.89
C ASP A 219 -10.97 4.75 -11.40
N GLY A 220 -11.15 3.56 -10.82
CA GLY A 220 -12.21 2.63 -11.12
C GLY A 220 -11.87 1.21 -10.66
N PRO A 221 -12.78 0.24 -10.88
CA PRO A 221 -12.50 -1.16 -10.62
C PRO A 221 -11.60 -1.75 -11.70
N THR A 222 -10.82 -2.78 -11.35
CA THR A 222 -10.09 -3.60 -12.32
C THR A 222 -11.04 -4.32 -13.27
N LEU A 223 -10.63 -4.52 -14.53
CA LEU A 223 -11.50 -5.02 -15.60
C LEU A 223 -11.63 -6.54 -15.62
N ASN A 224 -10.57 -7.28 -15.25
CA ASN A 224 -10.55 -8.73 -15.21
C ASN A 224 -10.28 -9.22 -13.79
N SER A 225 -11.13 -10.10 -13.26
CA SER A 225 -11.06 -10.55 -11.86
C SER A 225 -9.88 -11.47 -11.56
N MET A 226 -9.41 -12.24 -12.54
CA MET A 226 -8.25 -13.12 -12.36
C MET A 226 -6.95 -12.31 -12.33
N ASP A 227 -6.78 -11.37 -13.26
CA ASP A 227 -5.69 -10.42 -13.28
C ASP A 227 -5.68 -9.55 -12.01
N SER A 228 -6.85 -9.12 -11.58
CA SER A 228 -7.09 -8.30 -10.40
C SER A 228 -6.45 -8.84 -9.12
N VAL A 229 -6.55 -10.15 -8.88
CA VAL A 229 -6.02 -10.80 -7.67
C VAL A 229 -4.58 -11.28 -7.82
N SER A 230 -4.07 -11.38 -9.06
CA SER A 230 -2.72 -11.87 -9.35
C SER A 230 -1.70 -10.77 -9.66
N ASP A 231 -2.14 -9.60 -10.15
CA ASP A 231 -1.28 -8.49 -10.54
C ASP A 231 -0.33 -8.06 -9.40
N ARG A 232 0.96 -8.04 -9.71
CA ARG A 232 2.03 -7.50 -8.86
C ARG A 232 3.04 -6.69 -9.69
N ASP A 233 2.70 -6.33 -10.93
CA ASP A 233 3.59 -5.60 -11.84
C ASP A 233 4.01 -4.27 -11.24
N TYR A 234 3.09 -3.56 -10.60
CA TYR A 234 3.34 -2.29 -9.93
C TYR A 234 4.39 -2.38 -8.80
N VAL A 235 4.52 -3.54 -8.14
CA VAL A 235 5.56 -3.78 -7.13
C VAL A 235 6.93 -3.86 -7.79
N ILE A 236 7.04 -4.58 -8.92
CA ILE A 236 8.27 -4.71 -9.70
C ILE A 236 8.69 -3.35 -10.25
N GLU A 237 7.74 -2.59 -10.81
CA GLU A 237 7.97 -1.23 -11.30
C GLU A 237 8.47 -0.30 -10.17
N LEU A 238 7.84 -0.35 -8.98
CA LEU A 238 8.26 0.46 -7.84
C LEU A 238 9.67 0.08 -7.37
N LEU A 239 9.99 -1.20 -7.23
CA LEU A 239 11.34 -1.65 -6.85
C LEU A 239 12.39 -1.20 -7.86
N SER A 240 12.07 -1.21 -9.17
CA SER A 240 12.94 -0.68 -10.21
C SER A 240 13.13 0.84 -10.11
N ALA A 241 12.06 1.59 -9.85
CA ALA A 241 12.12 3.03 -9.62
C ALA A 241 12.95 3.37 -8.37
N LEU A 242 12.75 2.65 -7.25
CA LEU A 242 13.52 2.80 -6.02
C LEU A 242 15.01 2.53 -6.24
N SER A 243 15.36 1.49 -7.00
CA SER A 243 16.75 1.19 -7.36
C SER A 243 17.37 2.33 -8.17
N THR A 244 16.60 2.95 -9.08
CA THR A 244 17.04 4.10 -9.87
C THR A 244 17.25 5.33 -8.98
N ILE A 245 16.32 5.63 -8.08
CA ILE A 245 16.45 6.73 -7.10
C ILE A 245 17.68 6.52 -6.21
N ALA A 246 17.88 5.31 -5.69
CA ALA A 246 19.03 4.98 -4.86
C ALA A 246 20.35 5.17 -5.61
N MET A 247 20.42 4.80 -6.90
CA MET A 247 21.57 5.03 -7.75
C MET A 247 21.83 6.53 -7.95
N HIS A 248 20.79 7.35 -8.20
CA HIS A 248 20.94 8.81 -8.32
C HIS A 248 21.38 9.44 -7.00
N LEU A 249 20.86 8.99 -5.85
CA LEU A 249 21.34 9.41 -4.52
C LEU A 249 22.81 9.07 -4.33
N SER A 250 23.22 7.83 -4.64
CA SER A 250 24.62 7.41 -4.54
C SER A 250 25.54 8.29 -5.39
N LEU A 251 25.17 8.57 -6.64
CA LEU A 251 25.94 9.45 -7.53
C LEU A 251 26.07 10.87 -6.97
N SER A 252 25.00 11.43 -6.41
CA SER A 252 25.01 12.78 -5.85
C SER A 252 25.93 12.90 -4.63
N LEU A 253 26.10 11.82 -3.87
CA LEU A 253 26.93 11.78 -2.65
C LEU A 253 28.42 11.57 -2.93
N ILE A 254 28.83 11.04 -4.09
CA ILE A 254 30.24 10.81 -4.43
C ILE A 254 31.04 12.11 -4.41
N HIS A 255 30.42 13.23 -4.76
CA HIS A 255 31.08 14.53 -4.85
C HIS A 255 30.89 15.43 -3.62
N ILE A 256 30.16 14.95 -2.61
CA ILE A 256 29.95 15.63 -1.34
C ILE A 256 30.96 15.13 -0.28
#